data_1fb4b5a74da3692ebd3bd57837e56927
#
_entry.id   1fb4b5a74da3692ebd3bd57837e56927
#
_cell.length_a   1.000
_cell.length_b   1.000
_cell.length_c   1.000
_cell.angle_alpha   90.00
_cell.angle_beta   90.00
_cell.angle_gamma   90.00
#
_symmetry.space_group_name_H-M   'P 1'
#
loop_
_entity.id
_entity.type
_entity.pdbx_description
1 polymer ?
#
loop_
_entity_poly.entity_id
_entity_poly.type
_entity_poly.pdbx_seq_one_letter_code
_entity_poly.pdbx_strand_id
1 'polypeptide(L)'
;MENSAGEIQKRLRGLQLSEELHGEAKSPVADLLDLRSNGNQRFQHGDKKGAITCYSECIEIYNKEAMDVFVSCYSNRAEAFLKLEEYGKAVEDCEKALQLHSTHLKSLLRKGRALHGLGEYNLACACFGLALEQSPDAKEIKSQYDKSKKMNEENQQGKFDLSAYFLNGFRQQYIPEVSNYIGPVIIKKSPVHGRGLFATKDVEVGDTLLVENAIAVSGIYRRSMDFLMEENPPSMLEGLHQDTVERAAARAMSCPRILRQLQHLTDSSWLEDAEVPDMELFKVNNGSWNKFGENPVNFQINTFDLRKSMELNGLVTYISTYEEDPGNEKSVIEQCGLWGLPSFINHSCFPNAKYIVVGKAMFIIAVRGIAAEEEITVPYFRSLYPLVDRERDFTPLGFHCECKRCVLERSLGPSCRKLSQKIHNYCRSLINTIYISPRDMQSLVGFALDLEKIDARDEEKKLIRSSFYCLYKYLFAAAKVYTGFCVLSRSLPTVMDVAEALWHAEPGCGYSLKMYQMLLEGARGKQRDLPFKKAMENSIAIIGKQKEHVLKALVLSKFDAVFQSVRPWNAREVYSITYTRISMV
;
A
#
# COMPACT_ATOMS: atom_id res chain seq x y z
N MET A 1 6.33 -40.03 0.60
CA MET A 1 4.99 -40.54 0.21
C MET A 1 4.84 -42.06 0.42
N GLU A 2 5.86 -42.86 0.30
CA GLU A 2 5.74 -44.32 0.53
C GLU A 2 5.51 -44.72 2.00
N ASN A 3 5.95 -43.92 2.98
CA ASN A 3 5.75 -44.24 4.40
C ASN A 3 4.33 -43.99 4.93
N SER A 4 3.58 -43.05 4.35
CA SER A 4 2.21 -42.74 4.77
C SER A 4 1.19 -43.78 4.28
N ALA A 5 1.37 -44.28 3.05
CA ALA A 5 0.51 -45.32 2.51
C ALA A 5 0.63 -46.64 3.28
N GLY A 6 1.86 -46.98 3.72
CA GLY A 6 2.13 -48.16 4.55
C GLY A 6 1.51 -48.08 5.94
N GLU A 7 1.47 -46.89 6.54
CA GLU A 7 0.88 -46.67 7.86
C GLU A 7 -0.65 -46.67 7.83
N ILE A 8 -1.22 -46.13 6.76
CA ILE A 8 -2.68 -46.17 6.50
C ILE A 8 -3.12 -47.63 6.23
N GLN A 9 -2.39 -48.38 5.42
CA GLN A 9 -2.67 -49.82 5.20
C GLN A 9 -2.54 -50.64 6.47
N LYS A 10 -1.59 -50.29 7.37
CA LYS A 10 -1.42 -50.96 8.65
C LYS A 10 -2.55 -50.65 9.64
N ARG A 11 -3.07 -49.44 9.63
CA ARG A 11 -4.26 -49.03 10.38
C ARG A 11 -5.53 -49.69 9.86
N LEU A 12 -5.71 -49.77 8.54
CA LEU A 12 -6.83 -50.45 7.91
C LEU A 12 -6.81 -51.98 8.22
N ARG A 13 -5.63 -52.61 8.21
CA ARG A 13 -5.50 -54.03 8.69
C ARG A 13 -5.75 -54.16 10.20
N GLY A 14 -5.36 -53.16 11.00
CA GLY A 14 -5.67 -53.13 12.43
C GLY A 14 -7.15 -53.00 12.73
N LEU A 15 -7.88 -52.22 11.93
CA LEU A 15 -9.33 -52.09 11.98
C LEU A 15 -10.03 -53.41 11.54
N GLN A 16 -9.59 -54.03 10.44
CA GLN A 16 -10.11 -55.34 10.01
C GLN A 16 -9.91 -56.47 11.02
N LEU A 17 -8.77 -56.50 11.73
CA LEU A 17 -8.48 -57.48 12.79
C LEU A 17 -9.24 -57.20 14.10
N SER A 18 -9.69 -55.97 14.33
CA SER A 18 -10.55 -55.64 15.49
C SER A 18 -12.04 -55.92 15.23
N GLU A 19 -12.47 -55.97 13.96
CA GLU A 19 -13.83 -56.26 13.54
C GLU A 19 -14.18 -57.75 13.60
N GLU A 20 -13.17 -58.66 13.52
CA GLU A 20 -13.40 -60.10 13.74
C GLU A 20 -13.72 -60.46 15.20
N LEU A 21 -13.63 -59.53 16.13
CA LEU A 21 -13.83 -59.75 17.56
C LEU A 21 -15.13 -59.21 18.15
N HIS A 22 -15.87 -58.28 17.47
CA HIS A 22 -17.18 -57.74 17.96
C HIS A 22 -18.05 -57.22 16.81
N GLY A 23 -19.10 -57.94 16.53
CA GLY A 23 -20.40 -57.61 15.97
C GLY A 23 -20.56 -56.55 14.88
N GLU A 24 -21.22 -56.94 13.77
CA GLU A 24 -21.71 -56.14 12.63
C GLU A 24 -20.69 -55.23 11.97
N ALA A 25 -20.05 -55.74 10.90
CA ALA A 25 -19.20 -54.91 10.04
C ALA A 25 -19.97 -53.70 9.53
N LYS A 26 -19.57 -52.47 9.94
CA LYS A 26 -20.12 -51.22 9.39
C LYS A 26 -19.95 -51.25 7.87
N SER A 27 -20.99 -50.81 7.17
CA SER A 27 -20.89 -50.63 5.74
C SER A 27 -19.75 -49.64 5.43
N PRO A 28 -18.91 -49.83 4.38
CA PRO A 28 -17.88 -48.89 3.97
C PRO A 28 -18.43 -47.43 3.79
N VAL A 29 -19.70 -47.30 3.48
CA VAL A 29 -20.38 -45.99 3.37
C VAL A 29 -20.62 -45.36 4.76
N ALA A 30 -20.84 -46.18 5.80
CA ALA A 30 -21.00 -45.69 7.16
C ALA A 30 -19.72 -45.02 7.70
N ASP A 31 -18.54 -45.62 7.42
CA ASP A 31 -17.24 -45.06 7.81
C ASP A 31 -16.96 -43.72 7.11
N LEU A 32 -17.35 -43.56 5.84
CA LEU A 32 -17.26 -42.31 5.10
C LEU A 32 -18.15 -41.22 5.69
N LEU A 33 -19.37 -41.57 6.12
CA LEU A 33 -20.28 -40.64 6.79
C LEU A 33 -19.74 -40.23 8.17
N ASP A 34 -19.15 -41.13 8.90
CA ASP A 34 -18.53 -40.86 10.21
C ASP A 34 -17.31 -39.91 10.06
N LEU A 35 -16.43 -40.16 9.10
CA LEU A 35 -15.30 -39.27 8.78
C LEU A 35 -15.75 -37.87 8.40
N ARG A 36 -16.75 -37.76 7.51
CA ARG A 36 -17.33 -36.46 7.14
C ARG A 36 -17.94 -35.76 8.34
N SER A 37 -18.69 -36.49 9.20
CA SER A 37 -19.31 -35.94 10.41
C SER A 37 -18.26 -35.42 11.39
N ASN A 38 -17.20 -36.19 11.63
CA ASN A 38 -16.08 -35.79 12.48
C ASN A 38 -15.39 -34.52 11.92
N GLY A 39 -15.15 -34.46 10.61
CA GLY A 39 -14.63 -33.26 9.94
C GLY A 39 -15.52 -32.04 10.17
N ASN A 40 -16.85 -32.19 10.06
CA ASN A 40 -17.81 -31.12 10.31
C ASN A 40 -17.76 -30.64 11.76
N GLN A 41 -17.68 -31.55 12.74
CA GLN A 41 -17.56 -31.20 14.15
C GLN A 41 -16.28 -30.43 14.45
N ARG A 42 -15.13 -30.91 13.95
CA ARG A 42 -13.85 -30.21 14.09
C ARG A 42 -13.91 -28.80 13.51
N PHE A 43 -14.49 -28.66 12.32
CA PHE A 43 -14.66 -27.37 11.68
C PHE A 43 -15.50 -26.40 12.52
N GLN A 44 -16.61 -26.85 13.09
CA GLN A 44 -17.47 -26.08 13.99
C GLN A 44 -16.74 -25.64 15.27
N HIS A 45 -15.85 -26.47 15.82
CA HIS A 45 -15.02 -26.14 16.97
C HIS A 45 -13.77 -25.29 16.61
N GLY A 46 -13.64 -24.86 15.36
CA GLY A 46 -12.52 -24.02 14.92
C GLY A 46 -11.25 -24.75 14.53
N ASP A 47 -11.20 -26.08 14.69
CA ASP A 47 -10.07 -26.91 14.24
C ASP A 47 -10.15 -27.16 12.72
N LYS A 48 -9.76 -26.13 11.95
CA LYS A 48 -9.80 -26.16 10.48
C LYS A 48 -8.82 -27.19 9.90
N LYS A 49 -7.62 -27.31 10.50
CA LYS A 49 -6.60 -28.25 10.04
C LYS A 49 -7.03 -29.71 10.30
N GLY A 50 -7.56 -30.01 11.46
CA GLY A 50 -8.11 -31.33 11.76
C GLY A 50 -9.32 -31.67 10.90
N ALA A 51 -10.17 -30.70 10.56
CA ALA A 51 -11.26 -30.90 9.62
C ALA A 51 -10.75 -31.28 8.22
N ILE A 52 -9.71 -30.58 7.70
CA ILE A 52 -9.06 -30.90 6.44
C ILE A 52 -8.53 -32.34 6.42
N THR A 53 -7.90 -32.79 7.52
CA THR A 53 -7.41 -34.17 7.64
C THR A 53 -8.55 -35.18 7.50
N CYS A 54 -9.66 -35.01 8.26
CA CYS A 54 -10.81 -35.92 8.20
C CYS A 54 -11.45 -35.97 6.80
N TYR A 55 -11.61 -34.80 6.14
CA TYR A 55 -12.13 -34.77 4.78
C TYR A 55 -11.16 -35.41 3.78
N SER A 56 -9.85 -35.28 3.97
CA SER A 56 -8.84 -35.92 3.11
C SER A 56 -8.87 -37.42 3.25
N GLU A 57 -8.92 -37.95 4.48
CA GLU A 57 -9.08 -39.39 4.73
C GLU A 57 -10.36 -39.94 4.07
N CYS A 58 -11.47 -39.17 4.16
CA CYS A 58 -12.72 -39.54 3.48
C CYS A 58 -12.54 -39.60 1.95
N ILE A 59 -11.84 -38.66 1.34
CA ILE A 59 -11.61 -38.56 -0.10
C ILE A 59 -10.68 -39.68 -0.61
N GLU A 60 -9.72 -40.11 0.18
CA GLU A 60 -8.78 -41.20 -0.17
C GLU A 60 -9.46 -42.56 -0.25
N ILE A 61 -10.56 -42.77 0.48
CA ILE A 61 -11.33 -44.02 0.51
C ILE A 61 -12.36 -44.09 -0.63
N TYR A 62 -12.04 -43.60 -1.83
CA TYR A 62 -12.99 -43.42 -2.93
C TYR A 62 -13.92 -44.64 -3.18
N ASN A 63 -15.25 -44.42 -3.12
CA ASN A 63 -16.27 -45.41 -3.44
C ASN A 63 -17.33 -44.80 -4.37
N LYS A 64 -17.57 -45.41 -5.52
CA LYS A 64 -18.54 -44.94 -6.51
C LYS A 64 -19.98 -44.85 -6.01
N GLU A 65 -20.36 -45.66 -5.01
CA GLU A 65 -21.70 -45.70 -4.45
C GLU A 65 -21.97 -44.53 -3.50
N ALA A 66 -20.94 -43.82 -3.03
CA ALA A 66 -21.03 -42.69 -2.09
C ALA A 66 -20.73 -41.33 -2.73
N MET A 67 -21.04 -41.11 -3.99
CA MET A 67 -20.68 -39.92 -4.76
C MET A 67 -21.04 -38.61 -4.05
N ASP A 68 -22.25 -38.52 -3.46
CA ASP A 68 -22.71 -37.33 -2.73
C ASP A 68 -21.87 -37.04 -1.49
N VAL A 69 -21.30 -38.07 -0.84
CA VAL A 69 -20.40 -37.89 0.29
C VAL A 69 -19.11 -37.22 -0.17
N PHE A 70 -18.56 -37.66 -1.32
CA PHE A 70 -17.33 -37.06 -1.88
C PHE A 70 -17.55 -35.63 -2.32
N VAL A 71 -18.65 -35.33 -3.03
CA VAL A 71 -19.03 -33.92 -3.36
C VAL A 71 -19.06 -33.08 -2.09
N SER A 72 -19.68 -33.61 -1.03
CA SER A 72 -19.75 -32.91 0.26
C SER A 72 -18.38 -32.75 0.92
N CYS A 73 -17.51 -33.79 0.91
CA CYS A 73 -16.19 -33.74 1.50
C CYS A 73 -15.28 -32.74 0.77
N TYR A 74 -15.21 -32.80 -0.56
CA TYR A 74 -14.49 -31.79 -1.34
C TYR A 74 -15.01 -30.38 -1.05
N SER A 75 -16.34 -30.20 -1.12
CA SER A 75 -16.93 -28.88 -0.87
C SER A 75 -16.62 -28.37 0.56
N ASN A 76 -16.69 -29.22 1.60
CA ASN A 76 -16.43 -28.81 2.98
C ASN A 76 -14.95 -28.58 3.24
N ARG A 77 -14.04 -29.34 2.61
CA ARG A 77 -12.59 -29.09 2.66
C ARG A 77 -12.24 -27.77 2.00
N ALA A 78 -12.89 -27.43 0.87
CA ALA A 78 -12.78 -26.13 0.26
C ALA A 78 -13.20 -24.97 1.18
N GLU A 79 -14.25 -25.14 2.00
CA GLU A 79 -14.63 -24.15 2.99
C GLU A 79 -13.56 -23.98 4.09
N ALA A 80 -12.95 -25.10 4.52
CA ALA A 80 -11.85 -25.04 5.47
C ALA A 80 -10.61 -24.33 4.89
N PHE A 81 -10.26 -24.58 3.63
CA PHE A 81 -9.22 -23.86 2.92
C PHE A 81 -9.53 -22.37 2.75
N LEU A 82 -10.79 -22.00 2.44
CA LEU A 82 -11.22 -20.59 2.40
C LEU A 82 -10.98 -19.88 3.73
N LYS A 83 -11.27 -20.53 4.86
CA LYS A 83 -11.04 -19.95 6.20
C LYS A 83 -9.57 -19.84 6.57
N LEU A 84 -8.69 -20.57 5.90
CA LEU A 84 -7.23 -20.48 6.03
C LEU A 84 -6.60 -19.58 4.94
N GLU A 85 -7.42 -18.94 4.09
CA GLU A 85 -6.99 -18.13 2.95
C GLU A 85 -6.14 -18.91 1.91
N GLU A 86 -6.21 -20.26 1.93
CA GLU A 86 -5.59 -21.14 0.96
C GLU A 86 -6.48 -21.26 -0.30
N TYR A 87 -6.70 -20.13 -0.96
CA TYR A 87 -7.71 -19.98 -2.02
C TYR A 87 -7.48 -20.92 -3.22
N GLY A 88 -6.24 -21.18 -3.61
CA GLY A 88 -5.91 -22.09 -4.71
C GLY A 88 -6.44 -23.50 -4.46
N LYS A 89 -6.13 -24.06 -3.29
CA LYS A 89 -6.62 -25.38 -2.89
C LYS A 89 -8.15 -25.44 -2.78
N ALA A 90 -8.76 -24.32 -2.34
CA ALA A 90 -10.21 -24.23 -2.31
C ALA A 90 -10.83 -24.27 -3.71
N VAL A 91 -10.21 -23.64 -4.71
CA VAL A 91 -10.66 -23.72 -6.11
C VAL A 91 -10.55 -25.16 -6.62
N GLU A 92 -9.41 -25.82 -6.43
CA GLU A 92 -9.18 -27.21 -6.85
C GLU A 92 -10.24 -28.18 -6.29
N ASP A 93 -10.50 -28.08 -4.99
CA ASP A 93 -11.52 -28.92 -4.34
C ASP A 93 -12.94 -28.61 -4.86
N CYS A 94 -13.28 -27.36 -5.07
CA CYS A 94 -14.56 -26.99 -5.69
C CYS A 94 -14.68 -27.54 -7.11
N GLU A 95 -13.60 -27.52 -7.89
CA GLU A 95 -13.58 -28.09 -9.24
C GLU A 95 -13.80 -29.60 -9.22
N LYS A 96 -13.17 -30.32 -8.29
CA LYS A 96 -13.43 -31.75 -8.10
C LYS A 96 -14.89 -32.02 -7.73
N ALA A 97 -15.44 -31.26 -6.79
CA ALA A 97 -16.85 -31.38 -6.43
C ALA A 97 -17.80 -31.10 -7.63
N LEU A 98 -17.48 -30.09 -8.45
CA LEU A 98 -18.28 -29.71 -9.62
C LEU A 98 -18.11 -30.68 -10.81
N GLN A 99 -16.97 -31.38 -10.92
CA GLN A 99 -16.81 -32.49 -11.86
C GLN A 99 -17.72 -33.66 -11.52
N LEU A 100 -17.96 -33.90 -10.23
CA LEU A 100 -18.87 -34.97 -9.76
C LEU A 100 -20.34 -34.51 -9.80
N HIS A 101 -20.63 -33.26 -9.51
CA HIS A 101 -21.98 -32.68 -9.51
C HIS A 101 -21.93 -31.23 -10.02
N SER A 102 -22.11 -31.02 -11.30
CA SER A 102 -21.86 -29.76 -12.01
C SER A 102 -22.67 -28.56 -11.51
N THR A 103 -23.85 -28.81 -10.91
CA THR A 103 -24.76 -27.77 -10.40
C THR A 103 -24.72 -27.67 -8.85
N HIS A 104 -23.72 -28.24 -8.16
CA HIS A 104 -23.66 -28.18 -6.70
C HIS A 104 -23.47 -26.75 -6.20
N LEU A 105 -24.56 -26.13 -5.72
CA LEU A 105 -24.64 -24.71 -5.37
C LEU A 105 -23.56 -24.28 -4.37
N LYS A 106 -23.32 -25.06 -3.31
CA LYS A 106 -22.30 -24.73 -2.30
C LYS A 106 -20.89 -24.69 -2.90
N SER A 107 -20.57 -25.59 -3.84
CA SER A 107 -19.27 -25.60 -4.51
C SER A 107 -19.12 -24.42 -5.45
N LEU A 108 -20.18 -24.01 -6.20
CA LEU A 108 -20.17 -22.81 -7.01
C LEU A 108 -19.91 -21.56 -6.17
N LEU A 109 -20.58 -21.40 -5.04
CA LEU A 109 -20.40 -20.26 -4.13
C LEU A 109 -19.00 -20.22 -3.53
N ARG A 110 -18.49 -21.36 -3.08
CA ARG A 110 -17.15 -21.49 -2.50
C ARG A 110 -16.07 -21.22 -3.55
N LYS A 111 -16.23 -21.75 -4.77
CA LYS A 111 -15.36 -21.46 -5.91
C LYS A 111 -15.35 -19.97 -6.23
N GLY A 112 -16.52 -19.33 -6.32
CA GLY A 112 -16.62 -17.89 -6.53
C GLY A 112 -15.90 -17.08 -5.45
N ARG A 113 -16.06 -17.45 -4.18
CA ARG A 113 -15.36 -16.79 -3.04
C ARG A 113 -13.85 -17.01 -3.10
N ALA A 114 -13.40 -18.20 -3.44
CA ALA A 114 -11.98 -18.51 -3.58
C ALA A 114 -11.35 -17.73 -4.74
N LEU A 115 -11.99 -17.70 -5.90
CA LEU A 115 -11.55 -16.91 -7.05
C LEU A 115 -11.54 -15.41 -6.76
N HIS A 116 -12.53 -14.90 -6.03
CA HIS A 116 -12.54 -13.51 -5.56
C HIS A 116 -11.31 -13.23 -4.66
N GLY A 117 -10.99 -14.14 -3.74
CA GLY A 117 -9.82 -14.04 -2.86
C GLY A 117 -8.49 -14.08 -3.62
N LEU A 118 -8.44 -14.78 -4.75
CA LEU A 118 -7.29 -14.79 -5.68
C LEU A 118 -7.21 -13.54 -6.56
N GLY A 119 -8.25 -12.69 -6.57
CA GLY A 119 -8.38 -11.54 -7.47
C GLY A 119 -8.90 -11.89 -8.87
N GLU A 120 -9.27 -13.14 -9.12
CA GLU A 120 -9.85 -13.63 -10.38
C GLU A 120 -11.34 -13.25 -10.48
N TYR A 121 -11.61 -11.95 -10.43
CA TYR A 121 -12.95 -11.40 -10.28
C TYR A 121 -13.92 -11.77 -11.43
N ASN A 122 -13.40 -11.86 -12.66
CA ASN A 122 -14.20 -12.27 -13.81
C ASN A 122 -14.72 -13.72 -13.65
N LEU A 123 -13.83 -14.64 -13.25
CA LEU A 123 -14.19 -16.03 -12.98
C LEU A 123 -15.10 -16.17 -11.77
N ALA A 124 -14.90 -15.34 -10.74
CA ALA A 124 -15.79 -15.29 -9.58
C ALA A 124 -17.21 -14.85 -9.99
N CYS A 125 -17.35 -13.82 -10.84
CA CYS A 125 -18.64 -13.41 -11.40
C CYS A 125 -19.34 -14.53 -12.17
N ALA A 126 -18.59 -15.31 -12.96
CA ALA A 126 -19.17 -16.45 -13.67
C ALA A 126 -19.74 -17.49 -12.69
N CYS A 127 -19.00 -17.83 -11.63
CA CYS A 127 -19.48 -18.77 -10.62
C CYS A 127 -20.72 -18.25 -9.87
N PHE A 128 -20.74 -16.98 -9.47
CA PHE A 128 -21.91 -16.38 -8.81
C PHE A 128 -23.09 -16.21 -9.75
N GLY A 129 -22.84 -15.95 -11.05
CA GLY A 129 -23.87 -15.92 -12.07
C GLY A 129 -24.61 -17.26 -12.20
N LEU A 130 -23.86 -18.36 -12.34
CA LEU A 130 -24.43 -19.71 -12.36
C LEU A 130 -25.19 -20.06 -11.05
N ALA A 131 -24.72 -19.57 -9.93
CA ALA A 131 -25.41 -19.75 -8.65
C ALA A 131 -26.73 -18.95 -8.58
N LEU A 132 -26.77 -17.74 -9.14
CA LEU A 132 -27.99 -16.92 -9.25
C LEU A 132 -29.03 -17.51 -10.21
N GLU A 133 -28.61 -18.19 -11.29
CA GLU A 133 -29.53 -18.91 -12.14
C GLU A 133 -30.32 -19.99 -11.40
N GLN A 134 -29.68 -20.62 -10.37
CA GLN A 134 -30.34 -21.61 -9.52
C GLN A 134 -31.16 -20.98 -8.38
N SER A 135 -30.77 -19.79 -7.93
CA SER A 135 -31.40 -19.11 -6.78
C SER A 135 -31.48 -17.60 -7.05
N PRO A 136 -32.37 -17.14 -7.92
CA PRO A 136 -32.44 -15.74 -8.38
C PRO A 136 -32.69 -14.73 -7.25
N ASP A 137 -33.44 -15.12 -6.23
CA ASP A 137 -33.83 -14.24 -5.11
C ASP A 137 -32.83 -14.23 -3.94
N ALA A 138 -31.70 -14.94 -4.07
CA ALA A 138 -30.71 -15.02 -3.00
C ALA A 138 -29.90 -13.72 -2.89
N LYS A 139 -30.31 -12.83 -1.98
CA LYS A 139 -29.69 -11.50 -1.76
C LYS A 139 -28.19 -11.59 -1.46
N GLU A 140 -27.77 -12.60 -0.71
CA GLU A 140 -26.35 -12.80 -0.36
C GLU A 140 -25.50 -13.12 -1.61
N ILE A 141 -25.99 -14.00 -2.50
CA ILE A 141 -25.32 -14.34 -3.74
C ILE A 141 -25.23 -13.10 -4.65
N LYS A 142 -26.33 -12.35 -4.75
CA LYS A 142 -26.39 -11.09 -5.51
C LYS A 142 -25.35 -10.09 -4.99
N SER A 143 -25.24 -9.93 -3.68
CA SER A 143 -24.26 -9.05 -3.06
C SER A 143 -22.82 -9.44 -3.41
N GLN A 144 -22.49 -10.74 -3.38
CA GLN A 144 -21.15 -11.23 -3.73
C GLN A 144 -20.86 -11.08 -5.24
N TYR A 145 -21.88 -11.29 -6.08
CA TYR A 145 -21.79 -11.04 -7.53
C TYR A 145 -21.49 -9.56 -7.81
N ASP A 146 -22.30 -8.65 -7.24
CA ASP A 146 -22.17 -7.20 -7.46
C ASP A 146 -20.81 -6.69 -6.93
N LYS A 147 -20.35 -7.22 -5.80
CA LYS A 147 -19.02 -6.94 -5.25
C LYS A 147 -17.91 -7.38 -6.20
N SER A 148 -17.97 -8.61 -6.70
CA SER A 148 -16.96 -9.13 -7.63
C SER A 148 -16.99 -8.39 -8.96
N LYS A 149 -18.18 -7.99 -9.44
CA LYS A 149 -18.35 -7.18 -10.65
C LYS A 149 -17.69 -5.82 -10.49
N LYS A 150 -17.93 -5.13 -9.39
CA LYS A 150 -17.26 -3.86 -9.08
C LYS A 150 -15.74 -4.01 -9.09
N MET A 151 -15.21 -5.05 -8.41
CA MET A 151 -13.78 -5.31 -8.38
C MET A 151 -13.20 -5.61 -9.77
N ASN A 152 -13.95 -6.30 -10.63
CA ASN A 152 -13.54 -6.55 -12.00
C ASN A 152 -13.49 -5.27 -12.84
N GLU A 153 -14.46 -4.38 -12.67
CA GLU A 153 -14.48 -3.06 -13.33
C GLU A 153 -13.30 -2.19 -12.87
N GLU A 154 -13.01 -2.15 -11.56
CA GLU A 154 -11.86 -1.45 -11.02
C GLU A 154 -10.54 -2.02 -11.57
N ASN A 155 -10.41 -3.36 -11.61
CA ASN A 155 -9.22 -4.04 -12.13
C ASN A 155 -8.96 -3.73 -13.61
N GLN A 156 -10.01 -3.58 -14.41
CA GLN A 156 -9.90 -3.29 -15.84
C GLN A 156 -9.69 -1.81 -16.15
N GLN A 157 -10.35 -0.92 -15.42
CA GLN A 157 -10.43 0.50 -15.76
C GLN A 157 -9.50 1.39 -14.94
N GLY A 158 -9.01 0.93 -13.80
CA GLY A 158 -8.21 1.74 -12.88
C GLY A 158 -8.97 2.90 -12.24
N LYS A 159 -10.31 2.82 -12.19
CA LYS A 159 -11.18 3.85 -11.62
C LYS A 159 -11.70 3.39 -10.27
N PHE A 160 -11.33 4.11 -9.22
CA PHE A 160 -11.66 3.78 -7.84
C PHE A 160 -12.45 4.91 -7.19
N ASP A 161 -13.57 4.58 -6.56
CA ASP A 161 -14.32 5.54 -5.76
C ASP A 161 -13.85 5.50 -4.29
N LEU A 162 -12.98 6.43 -3.95
CA LEU A 162 -12.46 6.62 -2.59
C LEU A 162 -13.20 7.74 -1.84
N SER A 163 -14.33 8.23 -2.36
CA SER A 163 -15.04 9.39 -1.85
C SER A 163 -15.41 9.27 -0.38
N ALA A 164 -15.98 8.12 0.02
CA ALA A 164 -16.38 7.90 1.41
C ALA A 164 -15.19 7.98 2.36
N TYR A 165 -14.06 7.40 1.99
CA TYR A 165 -12.84 7.42 2.79
C TYR A 165 -12.28 8.85 2.97
N PHE A 166 -12.18 9.60 1.86
CA PHE A 166 -11.66 10.97 1.91
C PHE A 166 -12.62 11.95 2.62
N LEU A 167 -13.94 11.86 2.34
CA LEU A 167 -14.93 12.76 2.96
C LEU A 167 -15.10 12.52 4.46
N ASN A 168 -14.83 11.33 4.94
CA ASN A 168 -14.90 10.98 6.36
C ASN A 168 -13.55 11.05 7.07
N GLY A 169 -12.58 11.80 6.55
CA GLY A 169 -11.33 12.12 7.23
C GLY A 169 -10.40 10.93 7.41
N PHE A 170 -10.33 10.03 6.41
CA PHE A 170 -9.40 8.87 6.38
C PHE A 170 -9.64 7.84 7.49
N ARG A 171 -10.87 7.76 8.03
CA ARG A 171 -11.19 6.83 9.12
C ARG A 171 -11.18 5.38 8.64
N GLN A 172 -10.67 4.49 9.49
CA GLN A 172 -10.49 3.06 9.20
C GLN A 172 -11.78 2.37 8.76
N GLN A 173 -12.92 2.70 9.38
CA GLN A 173 -14.24 2.12 9.06
C GLN A 173 -14.73 2.43 7.63
N TYR A 174 -14.16 3.42 6.96
CA TYR A 174 -14.48 3.81 5.59
C TYR A 174 -13.44 3.36 4.56
N ILE A 175 -12.45 2.55 4.97
CA ILE A 175 -11.48 1.98 4.04
C ILE A 175 -12.23 1.03 3.09
N PRO A 176 -12.29 1.34 1.79
CA PRO A 176 -12.93 0.46 0.83
C PRO A 176 -12.06 -0.76 0.56
N GLU A 177 -12.70 -1.88 0.26
CA GLU A 177 -12.02 -2.97 -0.42
C GLU A 177 -11.87 -2.59 -1.89
N VAL A 178 -10.64 -2.69 -2.40
CA VAL A 178 -10.29 -2.31 -3.77
C VAL A 178 -9.54 -3.43 -4.47
N SER A 179 -9.67 -3.49 -5.80
CA SER A 179 -8.96 -4.47 -6.62
C SER A 179 -7.51 -4.05 -6.87
N ASN A 180 -6.68 -5.00 -7.31
CA ASN A 180 -5.43 -4.66 -7.97
C ASN A 180 -5.73 -4.09 -9.36
N TYR A 181 -4.86 -3.19 -9.83
CA TYR A 181 -4.90 -2.63 -11.17
C TYR A 181 -3.48 -2.38 -11.65
N ILE A 182 -3.17 -2.85 -12.85
CA ILE A 182 -1.91 -2.53 -13.53
C ILE A 182 -2.27 -1.73 -14.76
N GLY A 183 -1.90 -0.47 -14.73
CA GLY A 183 -2.11 0.47 -15.83
C GLY A 183 -1.03 0.33 -16.92
N PRO A 184 -0.76 1.40 -17.66
CA PRO A 184 0.20 1.38 -18.77
C PRO A 184 1.65 1.43 -18.26
N VAL A 185 2.08 0.39 -17.56
CA VAL A 185 3.41 0.31 -16.94
C VAL A 185 4.10 -1.00 -17.26
N ILE A 186 5.43 -0.98 -17.30
CA ILE A 186 6.29 -2.13 -17.56
C ILE A 186 7.60 -2.01 -16.76
N ILE A 187 8.14 -3.15 -16.29
CA ILE A 187 9.46 -3.19 -15.68
C ILE A 187 10.50 -3.28 -16.78
N LYS A 188 11.55 -2.46 -16.69
CA LYS A 188 12.72 -2.48 -17.57
C LYS A 188 14.00 -2.27 -16.77
N LYS A 189 15.17 -2.51 -17.39
CA LYS A 189 16.44 -2.04 -16.84
C LYS A 189 16.43 -0.51 -16.80
N SER A 190 16.75 0.06 -15.63
CA SER A 190 16.88 1.51 -15.48
C SER A 190 18.29 1.97 -15.86
N PRO A 191 18.43 3.09 -16.57
CA PRO A 191 19.75 3.64 -16.89
C PRO A 191 20.47 4.19 -15.65
N VAL A 192 19.78 4.36 -14.54
CA VAL A 192 20.32 4.97 -13.32
C VAL A 192 20.54 3.93 -12.22
N HIS A 193 19.55 3.04 -11.98
CA HIS A 193 19.60 2.08 -10.87
C HIS A 193 18.89 0.77 -11.21
N GLY A 194 19.62 -0.26 -11.56
CA GLY A 194 19.15 -1.64 -11.70
C GLY A 194 17.89 -1.78 -12.57
N ARG A 195 16.75 -1.97 -11.94
CA ARG A 195 15.43 -2.11 -12.60
C ARG A 195 14.53 -0.95 -12.21
N GLY A 196 13.64 -0.53 -13.13
CA GLY A 196 12.69 0.53 -12.90
C GLY A 196 11.33 0.22 -13.50
N LEU A 197 10.30 0.96 -13.10
CA LEU A 197 8.97 0.93 -13.70
C LEU A 197 8.86 2.07 -14.71
N PHE A 198 8.39 1.77 -15.92
CA PHE A 198 8.33 2.71 -17.06
C PHE A 198 6.89 2.81 -17.58
N ALA A 199 6.50 4.00 -18.04
CA ALA A 199 5.23 4.20 -18.72
C ALA A 199 5.28 3.60 -20.13
N THR A 200 4.22 2.90 -20.56
CA THR A 200 4.11 2.34 -21.92
C THR A 200 3.34 3.24 -22.89
N LYS A 201 2.72 4.30 -22.39
CA LYS A 201 2.06 5.37 -23.14
C LYS A 201 2.07 6.66 -22.33
N ASP A 202 1.72 7.77 -22.98
CA ASP A 202 1.56 9.05 -22.28
C ASP A 202 0.49 8.96 -21.17
N VAL A 203 0.79 9.57 -20.04
CA VAL A 203 -0.03 9.57 -18.82
C VAL A 203 -0.26 11.01 -18.37
N GLU A 204 -1.48 11.32 -17.98
CA GLU A 204 -1.86 12.63 -17.46
C GLU A 204 -1.76 12.71 -15.93
N VAL A 205 -1.69 13.94 -15.42
CA VAL A 205 -1.74 14.21 -13.98
C VAL A 205 -3.03 13.65 -13.39
N GLY A 206 -2.88 12.95 -12.27
CA GLY A 206 -4.00 12.33 -11.54
C GLY A 206 -4.42 10.96 -12.05
N ASP A 207 -3.84 10.47 -13.16
CA ASP A 207 -4.09 9.10 -13.60
C ASP A 207 -3.53 8.09 -12.61
N THR A 208 -4.27 7.02 -12.39
CA THR A 208 -3.82 5.89 -11.60
C THR A 208 -2.93 4.99 -12.47
N LEU A 209 -1.67 4.88 -12.11
CA LEU A 209 -0.67 4.04 -12.79
C LEU A 209 -0.76 2.59 -12.35
N LEU A 210 -0.99 2.38 -11.06
CA LEU A 210 -0.94 1.08 -10.42
C LEU A 210 -1.73 1.13 -9.12
N VAL A 211 -2.47 0.05 -8.83
CA VAL A 211 -3.01 -0.24 -7.50
C VAL A 211 -2.66 -1.67 -7.15
N GLU A 212 -2.00 -1.87 -6.02
CA GLU A 212 -1.67 -3.21 -5.55
C GLU A 212 -1.97 -3.37 -4.07
N ASN A 213 -2.67 -4.47 -3.73
CA ASN A 213 -2.84 -4.89 -2.35
C ASN A 213 -1.55 -5.54 -1.85
N ALA A 214 -1.12 -5.17 -0.65
CA ALA A 214 0.13 -5.67 -0.07
C ALA A 214 0.22 -7.20 -0.08
N ILE A 215 1.40 -7.73 -0.39
CA ILE A 215 1.73 -9.13 -0.17
C ILE A 215 1.57 -9.45 1.31
N ALA A 216 2.09 -8.58 2.18
CA ALA A 216 1.90 -8.66 3.61
C ALA A 216 1.84 -7.25 4.20
N VAL A 217 1.06 -7.08 5.25
CA VAL A 217 0.99 -5.84 6.02
C VAL A 217 0.75 -6.16 7.48
N SER A 218 1.46 -5.44 8.35
CA SER A 218 1.27 -5.45 9.80
C SER A 218 1.05 -4.03 10.27
N GLY A 219 0.24 -3.84 11.30
CA GLY A 219 -0.05 -2.50 11.81
C GLY A 219 -0.33 -2.47 13.29
N ILE A 220 -0.01 -1.35 13.92
CA ILE A 220 -0.28 -1.07 15.32
C ILE A 220 -1.10 0.20 15.42
N TYR A 221 -2.10 0.16 16.30
CA TYR A 221 -2.89 1.30 16.71
C TYR A 221 -2.23 1.97 17.90
N ARG A 222 -1.97 3.27 17.82
CA ARG A 222 -1.44 4.06 18.94
C ARG A 222 -2.30 5.28 19.20
N ARG A 223 -2.43 5.67 20.45
CA ARG A 223 -2.96 6.98 20.82
C ARG A 223 -1.94 8.06 20.47
N SER A 224 -2.42 9.21 20.02
CA SER A 224 -1.54 10.32 19.57
C SER A 224 -0.58 10.81 20.67
N MET A 225 -0.98 10.74 21.93
CA MET A 225 -0.11 11.14 23.05
C MET A 225 1.05 10.17 23.27
N ASP A 226 0.82 8.86 23.13
CA ASP A 226 1.87 7.84 23.24
C ASP A 226 2.93 8.03 22.15
N PHE A 227 2.51 8.48 20.96
CA PHE A 227 3.40 8.78 19.84
C PHE A 227 4.28 10.02 20.07
N LEU A 228 3.81 11.00 20.87
CA LEU A 228 4.53 12.24 21.16
C LEU A 228 5.50 12.10 22.34
N MET A 229 5.25 11.15 23.25
CA MET A 229 5.97 11.00 24.50
C MET A 229 7.04 9.91 24.49
N GLU A 230 6.95 8.95 23.55
CA GLU A 230 7.96 7.90 23.40
C GLU A 230 8.78 8.13 22.12
N GLU A 231 10.09 8.26 22.27
CA GLU A 231 11.01 7.88 21.20
C GLU A 231 10.69 6.41 20.91
N ASN A 232 10.17 6.11 19.72
CA ASN A 232 9.76 4.77 19.32
C ASN A 232 10.86 3.77 19.69
N PRO A 233 10.63 2.85 20.62
CA PRO A 233 11.66 1.89 20.95
C PRO A 233 11.95 1.06 19.69
N PRO A 234 13.20 0.89 19.28
CA PRO A 234 13.59 0.09 18.12
C PRO A 234 12.92 -1.29 18.10
N SER A 235 12.70 -1.88 19.28
CA SER A 235 12.06 -3.18 19.46
C SER A 235 10.63 -3.29 18.89
N MET A 236 9.89 -2.20 18.80
CA MET A 236 8.50 -2.24 18.36
C MET A 236 8.37 -2.17 16.84
N LEU A 237 9.19 -1.36 16.18
CA LEU A 237 9.31 -1.37 14.71
C LEU A 237 9.89 -2.71 14.22
N GLU A 238 10.84 -3.27 14.95
CA GLU A 238 11.37 -4.61 14.70
C GLU A 238 10.29 -5.69 14.80
N GLY A 239 9.38 -5.58 15.78
CA GLY A 239 8.23 -6.48 15.92
C GLY A 239 7.26 -6.40 14.74
N LEU A 240 6.93 -5.18 14.27
CA LEU A 240 6.10 -4.98 13.07
C LEU A 240 6.75 -5.57 11.81
N HIS A 241 8.05 -5.35 11.67
CA HIS A 241 8.82 -5.87 10.56
C HIS A 241 8.82 -7.41 10.58
N GLN A 242 9.08 -8.02 11.74
CA GLN A 242 9.09 -9.46 11.90
C GLN A 242 7.72 -10.08 11.58
N ASP A 243 6.62 -9.52 12.09
CA ASP A 243 5.26 -9.99 11.79
C ASP A 243 4.95 -9.88 10.28
N THR A 244 5.40 -8.82 9.62
CA THR A 244 5.22 -8.65 8.16
C THR A 244 6.01 -9.71 7.38
N VAL A 245 7.25 -10.02 7.79
CA VAL A 245 8.08 -11.10 7.20
C VAL A 245 7.40 -12.45 7.34
N GLU A 246 6.89 -12.78 8.53
CA GLU A 246 6.21 -14.05 8.78
C GLU A 246 4.93 -14.22 7.94
N ARG A 247 4.14 -13.14 7.82
CA ARG A 247 2.95 -13.12 6.95
C ARG A 247 3.30 -13.26 5.47
N ALA A 248 4.36 -12.59 5.01
CA ALA A 248 4.84 -12.72 3.64
C ALA A 248 5.31 -14.15 3.35
N ALA A 249 6.05 -14.76 4.27
CA ALA A 249 6.48 -16.15 4.17
C ALA A 249 5.29 -17.12 4.08
N ALA A 250 4.31 -16.99 4.97
CA ALA A 250 3.10 -17.82 4.98
C ALA A 250 2.33 -17.73 3.65
N ARG A 251 2.21 -16.53 3.09
CA ARG A 251 1.55 -16.33 1.79
C ARG A 251 2.35 -16.90 0.63
N ALA A 252 3.66 -16.78 0.64
CA ALA A 252 4.52 -17.34 -0.39
C ALA A 252 4.50 -18.89 -0.37
N MET A 253 4.41 -19.50 0.81
CA MET A 253 4.26 -20.96 0.92
C MET A 253 2.94 -21.48 0.34
N SER A 254 1.89 -20.66 0.34
CA SER A 254 0.57 -21.03 -0.18
C SER A 254 0.32 -20.59 -1.63
N CYS A 255 1.18 -19.76 -2.22
CA CYS A 255 0.99 -19.23 -3.56
C CYS A 255 2.32 -19.11 -4.34
N PRO A 256 2.54 -19.97 -5.36
CA PRO A 256 3.78 -19.98 -6.16
C PRO A 256 4.08 -18.63 -6.82
N ARG A 257 3.05 -17.92 -7.25
CA ARG A 257 3.20 -16.59 -7.83
C ARG A 257 3.82 -15.60 -6.84
N ILE A 258 3.32 -15.56 -5.60
CA ILE A 258 3.87 -14.67 -4.55
C ILE A 258 5.31 -15.06 -4.23
N LEU A 259 5.60 -16.36 -4.16
CA LEU A 259 6.96 -16.84 -3.95
C LEU A 259 7.92 -16.29 -5.01
N ARG A 260 7.56 -16.38 -6.30
CA ARG A 260 8.38 -15.85 -7.39
C ARG A 260 8.50 -14.33 -7.36
N GLN A 261 7.42 -13.61 -7.02
CA GLN A 261 7.50 -12.15 -6.82
C GLN A 261 8.55 -11.81 -5.74
N LEU A 262 8.50 -12.49 -4.59
CA LEU A 262 9.45 -12.27 -3.51
C LEU A 262 10.89 -12.62 -3.91
N GLN A 263 11.11 -13.67 -4.69
CA GLN A 263 12.44 -14.04 -5.22
C GLN A 263 13.05 -12.91 -6.05
N HIS A 264 12.25 -12.22 -6.88
CA HIS A 264 12.73 -11.06 -7.64
C HIS A 264 12.99 -9.82 -6.77
N LEU A 265 12.41 -9.74 -5.56
CA LEU A 265 12.68 -8.64 -4.62
C LEU A 265 13.94 -8.89 -3.77
N THR A 266 14.33 -10.17 -3.58
CA THR A 266 15.50 -10.53 -2.77
C THR A 266 16.82 -10.33 -3.50
N ASP A 267 16.79 -10.42 -4.83
CA ASP A 267 17.97 -10.11 -5.62
C ASP A 267 18.34 -8.64 -5.39
N SER A 268 19.53 -8.48 -4.83
CA SER A 268 20.11 -7.17 -4.64
C SER A 268 20.02 -6.42 -5.98
N SER A 269 19.03 -5.54 -6.10
CA SER A 269 18.75 -4.73 -7.30
C SER A 269 19.92 -3.85 -7.75
N TRP A 270 20.99 -3.86 -6.98
CA TRP A 270 22.27 -3.22 -7.20
C TRP A 270 23.15 -3.91 -8.24
N LEU A 271 22.85 -5.16 -8.60
CA LEU A 271 23.58 -5.87 -9.64
C LEU A 271 23.05 -5.42 -10.98
N GLU A 272 23.95 -4.87 -11.81
CA GLU A 272 23.67 -4.45 -13.20
C GLU A 272 23.02 -5.58 -14.04
N ASP A 273 23.18 -6.83 -13.61
CA ASP A 273 22.68 -8.04 -14.27
C ASP A 273 21.40 -8.63 -13.66
N ALA A 274 20.71 -7.93 -12.76
CA ALA A 274 19.46 -8.43 -12.19
C ALA A 274 18.41 -8.68 -13.29
N GLU A 275 17.85 -9.89 -13.31
CA GLU A 275 16.82 -10.28 -14.28
C GLU A 275 15.57 -9.40 -14.15
N VAL A 276 15.06 -8.95 -15.30
CA VAL A 276 13.79 -8.22 -15.38
C VAL A 276 12.65 -9.24 -15.34
N PRO A 277 11.81 -9.23 -14.29
CA PRO A 277 10.69 -10.19 -14.21
C PRO A 277 9.65 -9.93 -15.30
N ASP A 278 9.00 -10.99 -15.77
CA ASP A 278 7.86 -10.86 -16.66
C ASP A 278 6.68 -10.19 -15.94
N MET A 279 6.04 -9.23 -16.61
CA MET A 279 4.85 -8.54 -16.08
C MET A 279 3.67 -9.47 -15.80
N GLU A 280 3.58 -10.63 -16.47
CA GLU A 280 2.56 -11.64 -16.20
C GLU A 280 2.62 -12.17 -14.76
N LEU A 281 3.78 -12.10 -14.11
CA LEU A 281 3.97 -12.46 -12.71
C LEU A 281 3.12 -11.59 -11.75
N PHE A 282 2.84 -10.34 -12.13
CA PHE A 282 2.10 -9.37 -11.32
C PHE A 282 0.62 -9.27 -11.71
N LYS A 283 0.26 -9.69 -12.92
CA LYS A 283 -1.12 -9.65 -13.40
C LYS A 283 -1.96 -10.74 -12.78
N VAL A 284 -3.15 -10.39 -12.34
CA VAL A 284 -4.17 -11.32 -11.84
C VAL A 284 -5.31 -11.33 -12.85
N ASN A 285 -5.39 -12.37 -13.69
CA ASN A 285 -6.45 -12.51 -14.67
C ASN A 285 -6.59 -13.95 -15.19
N ASN A 286 -7.82 -14.35 -15.52
CA ASN A 286 -8.18 -15.55 -16.29
C ASN A 286 -7.40 -16.84 -15.94
N GLY A 287 -7.31 -17.15 -14.65
CA GLY A 287 -6.66 -18.37 -14.18
C GLY A 287 -5.14 -18.26 -14.01
N SER A 288 -4.59 -17.06 -13.92
CA SER A 288 -3.14 -16.85 -13.72
C SER A 288 -2.64 -17.41 -12.39
N TRP A 289 -3.52 -17.69 -11.43
CA TRP A 289 -3.17 -18.18 -10.10
C TRP A 289 -2.42 -19.53 -10.12
N ASN A 290 -2.65 -20.39 -11.13
CA ASN A 290 -2.00 -21.71 -11.28
C ASN A 290 -0.94 -21.77 -12.40
N LYS A 291 -0.71 -20.69 -13.16
CA LYS A 291 0.24 -20.67 -14.29
C LYS A 291 1.70 -20.86 -13.89
N PHE A 292 2.05 -20.60 -12.64
CA PHE A 292 3.44 -20.62 -12.17
C PHE A 292 3.87 -21.95 -11.55
N GLY A 293 3.07 -23.01 -11.71
CA GLY A 293 3.35 -24.36 -11.24
C GLY A 293 3.04 -24.56 -9.75
N GLU A 294 3.31 -25.76 -9.25
CA GLU A 294 3.18 -26.10 -7.83
C GLU A 294 4.41 -25.59 -7.06
N ASN A 295 4.21 -25.21 -5.80
CA ASN A 295 5.33 -25.00 -4.90
C ASN A 295 6.12 -26.32 -4.76
N PRO A 296 7.45 -26.31 -4.85
CA PRO A 296 8.24 -27.50 -4.59
C PRO A 296 7.89 -28.08 -3.21
N VAL A 297 7.62 -29.38 -3.14
CA VAL A 297 7.12 -30.08 -1.93
C VAL A 297 7.99 -29.85 -0.68
N ASN A 298 9.28 -29.49 -0.88
CA ASN A 298 10.26 -29.26 0.19
C ASN A 298 10.87 -27.85 0.14
N PHE A 299 10.18 -26.86 -0.44
CA PHE A 299 10.72 -25.52 -0.50
C PHE A 299 10.61 -24.85 0.88
N GLN A 300 11.76 -24.57 1.47
CA GLN A 300 11.87 -23.73 2.66
C GLN A 300 12.21 -22.30 2.23
N ILE A 301 11.35 -21.36 2.58
CA ILE A 301 11.68 -19.94 2.40
C ILE A 301 12.77 -19.61 3.41
N ASN A 302 13.90 -19.12 2.91
CA ASN A 302 14.91 -18.56 3.77
C ASN A 302 14.39 -17.23 4.36
N THR A 303 14.01 -17.28 5.62
CA THR A 303 13.47 -16.09 6.32
C THR A 303 14.51 -14.98 6.43
N PHE A 304 15.80 -15.28 6.38
CA PHE A 304 16.87 -14.29 6.36
C PHE A 304 16.87 -13.49 5.06
N ASP A 305 16.74 -14.15 3.91
CA ASP A 305 16.66 -13.47 2.61
C ASP A 305 15.38 -12.63 2.51
N LEU A 306 14.26 -13.16 3.03
CA LEU A 306 13.01 -12.43 3.08
C LEU A 306 13.10 -11.20 4.00
N ARG A 307 13.78 -11.30 5.14
CA ARG A 307 14.05 -10.15 6.02
C ARG A 307 14.87 -9.09 5.28
N LYS A 308 15.93 -9.49 4.60
CA LYS A 308 16.76 -8.60 3.80
C LYS A 308 15.96 -7.92 2.68
N SER A 309 15.09 -8.68 2.00
CA SER A 309 14.15 -8.13 1.02
C SER A 309 13.22 -7.08 1.63
N MET A 310 12.69 -7.34 2.82
CA MET A 310 11.87 -6.37 3.56
C MET A 310 12.65 -5.10 3.94
N GLU A 311 13.91 -5.23 4.35
CA GLU A 311 14.76 -4.09 4.67
C GLU A 311 14.97 -3.15 3.48
N LEU A 312 14.99 -3.70 2.27
CA LEU A 312 15.17 -2.97 1.02
C LEU A 312 13.86 -2.43 0.43
N ASN A 313 12.78 -3.22 0.50
CA ASN A 313 11.53 -2.97 -0.22
C ASN A 313 10.33 -2.71 0.69
N GLY A 314 10.46 -2.97 2.00
CA GLY A 314 9.40 -2.70 2.97
C GLY A 314 9.16 -1.21 3.15
N LEU A 315 7.89 -0.83 3.22
CA LEU A 315 7.48 0.56 3.43
C LEU A 315 6.74 0.69 4.75
N VAL A 316 7.11 1.70 5.52
CA VAL A 316 6.39 2.09 6.73
C VAL A 316 5.48 3.25 6.39
N THR A 317 4.21 3.12 6.73
CA THR A 317 3.19 4.15 6.50
C THR A 317 2.61 4.61 7.82
N TYR A 318 2.40 5.92 7.94
CA TYR A 318 1.76 6.53 9.09
C TYR A 318 0.45 7.16 8.64
N ILE A 319 -0.66 6.71 9.22
CA ILE A 319 -2.00 7.23 8.95
C ILE A 319 -2.49 7.88 10.24
N SER A 320 -2.65 9.20 10.23
CA SER A 320 -3.29 9.92 11.34
C SER A 320 -4.80 9.87 11.14
N THR A 321 -5.54 9.35 12.11
CA THR A 321 -7.00 9.34 12.11
C THR A 321 -7.53 10.39 13.07
N TYR A 322 -8.56 11.15 12.65
CA TYR A 322 -9.31 12.04 13.52
C TYR A 322 -10.54 11.29 14.05
N GLU A 323 -10.68 11.19 15.36
CA GLU A 323 -11.95 10.85 15.99
C GLU A 323 -12.58 12.16 16.50
N GLU A 324 -13.84 12.42 16.10
CA GLU A 324 -14.57 13.65 16.47
C GLU A 324 -15.16 13.62 17.88
N ASP A 325 -14.88 12.59 18.66
CA ASP A 325 -15.39 12.53 20.03
C ASP A 325 -14.58 13.50 20.92
N PRO A 326 -15.21 14.47 21.60
CA PRO A 326 -14.50 15.52 22.37
C PRO A 326 -13.64 14.98 23.53
N GLY A 327 -13.66 13.68 23.78
CA GLY A 327 -12.84 12.98 24.77
C GLY A 327 -11.83 12.00 24.19
N ASN A 328 -11.82 11.78 22.86
CA ASN A 328 -10.91 10.79 22.25
C ASN A 328 -9.68 11.47 21.67
N GLU A 329 -8.53 10.99 22.09
CA GLU A 329 -7.22 11.39 21.58
C GLU A 329 -7.07 10.94 20.12
N LYS A 330 -6.35 11.75 19.33
CA LYS A 330 -5.95 11.39 17.96
C LYS A 330 -5.23 10.05 17.97
N SER A 331 -5.64 9.12 17.12
CA SER A 331 -4.94 7.86 16.96
C SER A 331 -4.08 7.88 15.68
N VAL A 332 -2.92 7.26 15.77
CA VAL A 332 -2.02 7.06 14.64
C VAL A 332 -1.92 5.58 14.37
N ILE A 333 -2.14 5.19 13.12
CA ILE A 333 -1.88 3.83 12.67
C ILE A 333 -0.49 3.83 12.05
N GLU A 334 0.38 3.02 12.60
CA GLU A 334 1.68 2.72 12.03
C GLU A 334 1.59 1.36 11.35
N GLN A 335 1.91 1.30 10.07
CA GLN A 335 1.85 0.07 9.28
C GLN A 335 3.20 -0.18 8.62
N CYS A 336 3.62 -1.44 8.62
CA CYS A 336 4.72 -1.94 7.80
C CYS A 336 4.15 -2.87 6.73
N GLY A 337 4.49 -2.67 5.46
CA GLY A 337 3.95 -3.46 4.36
C GLY A 337 4.98 -3.76 3.27
N LEU A 338 4.72 -4.84 2.54
CA LEU A 338 5.49 -5.25 1.37
C LEU A 338 4.56 -5.38 0.17
N TRP A 339 4.91 -4.69 -0.90
CA TRP A 339 4.23 -4.72 -2.20
C TRP A 339 5.16 -5.24 -3.27
N GLY A 340 4.63 -5.96 -4.25
CA GLY A 340 5.42 -6.58 -5.31
C GLY A 340 5.88 -5.57 -6.35
N LEU A 341 4.96 -5.16 -7.24
CA LEU A 341 5.28 -4.28 -8.36
C LEU A 341 5.71 -2.86 -7.95
N PRO A 342 5.12 -2.21 -6.93
CA PRO A 342 5.59 -0.91 -6.43
C PRO A 342 7.05 -0.88 -5.98
N SER A 343 7.61 -2.02 -5.56
CA SER A 343 9.02 -2.12 -5.16
C SER A 343 10.03 -1.90 -6.30
N PHE A 344 9.58 -1.92 -7.55
CA PHE A 344 10.41 -1.60 -8.72
C PHE A 344 10.42 -0.12 -9.09
N ILE A 345 9.73 0.75 -8.33
CA ILE A 345 9.67 2.18 -8.64
C ILE A 345 10.87 2.88 -7.98
N ASN A 346 11.73 3.48 -8.78
CA ASN A 346 12.94 4.16 -8.30
C ASN A 346 12.65 5.53 -7.68
N HIS A 347 13.65 6.03 -6.94
CA HIS A 347 13.59 7.34 -6.29
C HIS A 347 13.91 8.50 -7.22
N SER A 348 13.18 9.61 -7.04
CA SER A 348 13.59 10.94 -7.51
C SER A 348 13.19 12.02 -6.50
N CYS A 349 14.08 13.00 -6.27
CA CYS A 349 13.71 14.22 -5.52
C CYS A 349 12.91 15.21 -6.39
N PHE A 350 12.70 14.86 -7.66
CA PHE A 350 11.85 15.55 -8.62
C PHE A 350 10.90 14.53 -9.27
N PRO A 351 10.00 13.93 -8.47
CA PRO A 351 9.21 12.77 -8.88
C PRO A 351 8.15 13.12 -9.92
N ASN A 352 7.75 12.13 -10.73
CA ASN A 352 6.61 12.23 -11.64
C ASN A 352 5.39 11.45 -11.15
N ALA A 353 5.55 10.64 -10.10
CA ALA A 353 4.48 9.91 -9.44
C ALA A 353 4.59 10.01 -7.91
N LYS A 354 3.54 9.59 -7.23
CA LYS A 354 3.53 9.42 -5.77
C LYS A 354 2.68 8.21 -5.40
N TYR A 355 2.83 7.73 -4.17
CA TYR A 355 1.98 6.68 -3.62
C TYR A 355 1.07 7.21 -2.51
N ILE A 356 -0.14 6.60 -2.44
CA ILE A 356 -1.10 6.75 -1.36
C ILE A 356 -1.46 5.34 -0.89
N VAL A 357 -1.45 5.12 0.41
CA VAL A 357 -1.88 3.84 0.99
C VAL A 357 -3.27 3.99 1.57
N VAL A 358 -4.20 3.14 1.15
CA VAL A 358 -5.58 3.07 1.64
C VAL A 358 -5.81 1.66 2.15
N GLY A 359 -5.80 1.49 3.47
CA GLY A 359 -5.78 0.17 4.08
C GLY A 359 -4.53 -0.62 3.69
N LYS A 360 -4.69 -1.76 3.03
CA LYS A 360 -3.60 -2.56 2.50
C LYS A 360 -3.23 -2.26 1.04
N ALA A 361 -4.01 -1.42 0.36
CA ALA A 361 -3.80 -1.09 -1.04
C ALA A 361 -2.91 0.13 -1.20
N MET A 362 -1.90 0.03 -2.07
CA MET A 362 -1.05 1.13 -2.48
C MET A 362 -1.48 1.60 -3.87
N PHE A 363 -1.77 2.89 -3.99
CA PHE A 363 -2.09 3.58 -5.22
C PHE A 363 -0.84 4.34 -5.68
N ILE A 364 -0.44 4.15 -6.92
CA ILE A 364 0.58 4.96 -7.59
C ILE A 364 -0.14 5.91 -8.53
N ILE A 365 0.01 7.21 -8.31
CA ILE A 365 -0.70 8.26 -9.03
C ILE A 365 0.31 9.16 -9.72
N ALA A 366 0.09 9.46 -11.00
CA ALA A 366 0.89 10.42 -11.74
C ALA A 366 0.67 11.85 -11.19
N VAL A 367 1.74 12.53 -10.82
CA VAL A 367 1.70 13.91 -10.31
C VAL A 367 2.20 14.93 -11.34
N ARG A 368 2.76 14.42 -12.45
CA ARG A 368 3.13 15.17 -13.67
C ARG A 368 2.63 14.42 -14.88
N GLY A 369 2.62 15.06 -16.05
CA GLY A 369 2.57 14.34 -17.31
C GLY A 369 3.81 13.44 -17.43
N ILE A 370 3.62 12.19 -17.79
CA ILE A 370 4.69 11.19 -17.98
C ILE A 370 4.60 10.75 -19.43
N ALA A 371 5.69 10.90 -20.17
CA ALA A 371 5.76 10.47 -21.56
C ALA A 371 5.87 8.93 -21.66
N ALA A 372 5.46 8.38 -22.80
CA ALA A 372 5.77 6.99 -23.13
C ALA A 372 7.29 6.74 -23.01
N GLU A 373 7.68 5.59 -22.50
CA GLU A 373 9.06 5.18 -22.23
C GLU A 373 9.78 5.97 -21.11
N GLU A 374 9.13 6.92 -20.44
CA GLU A 374 9.67 7.63 -19.28
C GLU A 374 9.62 6.74 -18.03
N GLU A 375 10.69 6.75 -17.23
CA GLU A 375 10.76 6.06 -15.95
C GLU A 375 9.83 6.72 -14.91
N ILE A 376 9.01 5.91 -14.24
CA ILE A 376 8.15 6.33 -13.16
C ILE A 376 8.98 6.40 -11.89
N THR A 377 8.97 7.55 -11.22
CA THR A 377 9.74 7.77 -10.01
C THR A 377 8.89 8.38 -8.90
N VAL A 378 9.20 8.00 -7.66
CA VAL A 378 8.52 8.50 -6.45
C VAL A 378 9.54 9.05 -5.45
N PRO A 379 9.13 9.89 -4.48
CA PRO A 379 10.02 10.31 -3.41
C PRO A 379 10.08 9.22 -2.35
N TYR A 380 11.25 8.65 -2.06
CA TYR A 380 11.44 7.71 -0.93
C TYR A 380 11.51 8.45 0.40
N PHE A 381 12.02 9.69 0.36
CA PHE A 381 12.26 10.54 1.53
C PHE A 381 11.59 11.88 1.33
N ARG A 382 11.69 12.72 2.38
CA ARG A 382 11.22 14.11 2.31
C ARG A 382 12.05 14.91 1.30
N SER A 383 11.55 15.08 0.10
CA SER A 383 12.25 15.77 -0.99
C SER A 383 12.36 17.28 -0.75
N LEU A 384 11.53 17.89 0.10
CA LEU A 384 11.48 19.34 0.35
C LEU A 384 12.49 19.82 1.40
N TYR A 385 13.59 19.09 1.57
CA TYR A 385 14.74 19.46 2.41
C TYR A 385 15.95 19.83 1.53
N PRO A 386 16.92 20.58 2.09
CA PRO A 386 18.18 20.84 1.41
C PRO A 386 18.91 19.57 0.99
N LEU A 387 19.74 19.66 -0.05
CA LEU A 387 20.47 18.52 -0.61
C LEU A 387 21.25 17.73 0.44
N VAL A 388 21.94 18.43 1.35
CA VAL A 388 22.75 17.78 2.41
C VAL A 388 21.92 16.83 3.28
N ASP A 389 20.69 17.21 3.58
CA ASP A 389 19.78 16.36 4.37
C ASP A 389 19.28 15.18 3.55
N ARG A 390 18.95 15.42 2.29
CA ARG A 390 18.51 14.36 1.37
C ARG A 390 19.63 13.36 1.08
N GLU A 391 20.88 13.82 0.89
CA GLU A 391 22.04 12.95 0.67
C GLU A 391 22.32 12.06 1.89
N ARG A 392 22.07 12.54 3.12
CA ARG A 392 22.16 11.71 4.32
C ARG A 392 21.16 10.55 4.29
N ASP A 393 19.96 10.80 3.78
CA ASP A 393 18.91 9.78 3.66
C ASP A 393 19.24 8.74 2.56
N PHE A 394 19.99 9.11 1.50
CA PHE A 394 20.38 8.19 0.42
C PHE A 394 21.57 7.30 0.77
N THR A 395 22.52 7.81 1.56
CA THR A 395 23.78 7.13 1.87
C THR A 395 23.59 5.72 2.43
N PRO A 396 22.67 5.46 3.37
CA PRO A 396 22.42 4.11 3.86
C PRO A 396 21.86 3.15 2.79
N LEU A 397 21.25 3.69 1.75
CA LEU A 397 20.70 2.92 0.62
C LEU A 397 21.70 2.70 -0.50
N GLY A 398 22.90 3.29 -0.40
CA GLY A 398 24.01 3.08 -1.34
C GLY A 398 23.80 3.70 -2.71
N PHE A 399 22.90 4.68 -2.89
CA PHE A 399 22.71 5.35 -4.18
C PHE A 399 22.81 6.88 -4.08
N HIS A 400 22.96 7.53 -5.23
CA HIS A 400 22.94 8.98 -5.37
C HIS A 400 21.86 9.40 -6.36
N CYS A 401 21.02 10.35 -5.95
CA CYS A 401 19.98 10.85 -6.84
C CYS A 401 20.55 11.83 -7.87
N GLU A 402 20.34 11.53 -9.15
CA GLU A 402 20.79 12.29 -10.31
C GLU A 402 19.70 13.18 -10.94
N CYS A 403 18.57 13.38 -10.24
CA CYS A 403 17.49 14.22 -10.76
C CYS A 403 17.97 15.67 -10.95
N LYS A 404 17.32 16.42 -11.85
CA LYS A 404 17.68 17.80 -12.20
C LYS A 404 17.81 18.73 -11.00
N ARG A 405 17.03 18.50 -9.92
CA ARG A 405 17.10 19.28 -8.70
C ARG A 405 18.38 19.00 -7.92
N CYS A 406 18.77 17.73 -7.76
CA CYS A 406 20.01 17.36 -7.08
C CYS A 406 21.25 17.84 -7.85
N VAL A 407 21.23 17.71 -9.17
CA VAL A 407 22.29 18.23 -10.05
C VAL A 407 22.43 19.74 -9.88
N LEU A 408 21.33 20.50 -9.94
CA LEU A 408 21.33 21.94 -9.72
C LEU A 408 21.91 22.30 -8.34
N GLU A 409 21.41 21.69 -7.27
CA GLU A 409 21.86 22.05 -5.92
C GLU A 409 23.35 21.71 -5.68
N ARG A 410 23.88 20.64 -6.31
CA ARG A 410 25.32 20.35 -6.28
C ARG A 410 26.14 21.41 -7.01
N SER A 411 25.64 22.00 -8.08
CA SER A 411 26.33 23.03 -8.86
C SER A 411 26.43 24.40 -8.18
N LEU A 412 25.58 24.68 -7.15
CA LEU A 412 25.51 25.99 -6.50
C LEU A 412 26.74 26.38 -5.65
N GLY A 413 27.71 25.51 -5.52
CA GLY A 413 28.99 25.81 -4.87
C GLY A 413 28.98 25.88 -3.34
N PRO A 414 30.17 26.10 -2.73
CA PRO A 414 30.36 26.00 -1.27
C PRO A 414 29.64 27.06 -0.46
N SER A 415 29.47 28.28 -0.99
CA SER A 415 28.79 29.38 -0.29
C SER A 415 27.32 29.07 -0.05
N CYS A 416 26.65 28.51 -1.08
CA CYS A 416 25.25 28.09 -0.98
C CYS A 416 25.09 26.94 0.01
N ARG A 417 26.01 25.97 0.02
CA ARG A 417 25.99 24.87 1.00
C ARG A 417 26.12 25.38 2.45
N LYS A 418 27.01 26.36 2.69
CA LYS A 418 27.14 26.99 4.02
C LYS A 418 25.87 27.73 4.44
N LEU A 419 25.23 28.45 3.51
CA LEU A 419 23.96 29.13 3.75
C LEU A 419 22.86 28.10 4.06
N SER A 420 22.78 27.04 3.28
CA SER A 420 21.84 25.93 3.48
C SER A 420 21.96 25.33 4.88
N GLN A 421 23.18 25.04 5.34
CA GLN A 421 23.43 24.50 6.68
C GLN A 421 23.03 25.49 7.78
N LYS A 422 23.29 26.79 7.61
CA LYS A 422 22.87 27.81 8.58
C LYS A 422 21.34 27.87 8.69
N ILE A 423 20.64 27.88 7.56
CA ILE A 423 19.17 27.92 7.52
C ILE A 423 18.62 26.66 8.18
N HIS A 424 19.14 25.49 7.81
CA HIS A 424 18.70 24.21 8.39
C HIS A 424 18.83 24.21 9.91
N ASN A 425 20.03 24.52 10.44
CA ASN A 425 20.29 24.53 11.88
C ASN A 425 19.38 25.53 12.61
N TYR A 426 19.15 26.70 12.00
CA TYR A 426 18.26 27.71 12.57
C TYR A 426 16.80 27.25 12.59
N CYS A 427 16.29 26.74 11.48
CA CYS A 427 14.93 26.21 11.42
C CYS A 427 14.73 25.03 12.40
N ARG A 428 15.77 24.21 12.58
CA ARG A 428 15.76 23.10 13.56
C ARG A 428 15.65 23.61 14.99
N SER A 429 16.31 24.71 15.34
CA SER A 429 16.19 25.31 16.69
C SER A 429 14.78 25.87 16.97
N LEU A 430 14.00 26.14 15.92
CA LEU A 430 12.62 26.62 16.05
C LEU A 430 11.56 25.52 16.13
N ILE A 431 11.92 24.24 15.99
CA ILE A 431 10.95 23.13 15.94
C ILE A 431 10.06 23.08 17.19
N ASN A 432 10.63 23.31 18.37
CA ASN A 432 9.90 23.26 19.64
C ASN A 432 9.45 24.65 20.13
N THR A 433 9.56 25.69 19.29
CA THR A 433 9.22 27.04 19.66
C THR A 433 7.73 27.30 19.44
N ILE A 434 6.98 27.60 20.49
CA ILE A 434 5.55 27.93 20.41
C ILE A 434 5.34 29.31 19.79
N TYR A 435 6.30 30.21 19.93
CA TYR A 435 6.21 31.59 19.51
C TYR A 435 7.51 32.04 18.83
N ILE A 436 7.40 32.56 17.63
CA ILE A 436 8.50 33.13 16.86
C ILE A 436 8.69 34.58 17.29
N SER A 437 9.83 34.92 17.88
CA SER A 437 10.11 36.29 18.33
C SER A 437 10.36 37.26 17.16
N PRO A 438 10.25 38.60 17.37
CA PRO A 438 10.62 39.58 16.35
C PRO A 438 12.06 39.43 15.84
N ARG A 439 12.98 38.98 16.72
CA ARG A 439 14.38 38.71 16.36
C ARG A 439 14.49 37.49 15.43
N ASP A 440 13.72 36.44 15.72
CA ASP A 440 13.66 35.26 14.84
C ASP A 440 13.10 35.64 13.47
N MET A 441 12.05 36.46 13.44
CA MET A 441 11.49 36.97 12.19
C MET A 441 12.53 37.73 11.35
N GLN A 442 13.34 38.61 11.97
CA GLN A 442 14.42 39.31 11.28
C GLN A 442 15.45 38.34 10.69
N SER A 443 15.82 37.31 11.45
CA SER A 443 16.73 36.26 10.97
C SER A 443 16.17 35.48 9.81
N LEU A 444 14.90 35.07 9.86
CA LEU A 444 14.19 34.37 8.77
C LEU A 444 14.11 35.23 7.50
N VAL A 445 13.80 36.52 7.64
CA VAL A 445 13.81 37.50 6.52
C VAL A 445 15.21 37.60 5.92
N GLY A 446 16.26 37.73 6.74
CA GLY A 446 17.64 37.78 6.29
C GLY A 446 18.03 36.55 5.47
N PHE A 447 17.71 35.35 5.95
CA PHE A 447 17.96 34.09 5.21
C PHE A 447 17.18 34.02 3.90
N ALA A 448 15.92 34.43 3.87
CA ALA A 448 15.12 34.43 2.65
C ALA A 448 15.69 35.40 1.62
N LEU A 449 16.12 36.60 2.03
CA LEU A 449 16.80 37.55 1.13
C LEU A 449 18.12 37.02 0.58
N ASP A 450 18.89 36.30 1.40
CA ASP A 450 20.16 35.71 0.95
C ASP A 450 19.92 34.58 -0.06
N LEU A 451 18.84 33.82 0.08
CA LEU A 451 18.44 32.82 -0.93
C LEU A 451 18.04 33.47 -2.28
N GLU A 452 17.32 34.60 -2.25
CA GLU A 452 16.90 35.30 -3.46
C GLU A 452 18.04 35.96 -4.22
N LYS A 453 19.20 36.22 -3.57
CA LYS A 453 20.43 36.73 -4.19
C LYS A 453 21.19 35.65 -4.98
N ILE A 454 20.84 34.37 -4.85
CA ILE A 454 21.50 33.31 -5.62
C ILE A 454 21.20 33.56 -7.10
N ASP A 455 22.26 33.63 -7.91
CA ASP A 455 22.14 33.79 -9.34
C ASP A 455 21.67 32.47 -9.97
N ALA A 456 20.41 32.47 -10.37
CA ALA A 456 19.73 31.32 -10.94
C ALA A 456 18.51 31.76 -11.75
N ARG A 457 18.17 30.99 -12.80
CA ARG A 457 16.98 31.21 -13.61
C ARG A 457 15.70 31.01 -12.80
N ASP A 458 14.58 31.55 -13.22
CA ASP A 458 13.30 31.49 -12.46
C ASP A 458 12.88 30.06 -12.11
N GLU A 459 13.02 29.11 -13.04
CA GLU A 459 12.71 27.70 -12.80
C GLU A 459 13.66 27.05 -11.78
N GLU A 460 14.93 27.44 -11.81
CA GLU A 460 15.94 26.97 -10.84
C GLU A 460 15.67 27.60 -9.45
N LYS A 461 15.26 28.87 -9.39
CA LYS A 461 14.84 29.52 -8.14
C LYS A 461 13.65 28.81 -7.50
N LYS A 462 12.67 28.31 -8.27
CA LYS A 462 11.59 27.49 -7.74
C LYS A 462 12.12 26.22 -7.07
N LEU A 463 13.07 25.52 -7.70
CA LEU A 463 13.69 24.32 -7.12
C LEU A 463 14.46 24.64 -5.84
N ILE A 464 15.21 25.73 -5.82
CA ILE A 464 15.96 26.18 -4.64
C ILE A 464 14.98 26.52 -3.50
N ARG A 465 13.96 27.37 -3.76
CA ARG A 465 12.94 27.74 -2.74
C ARG A 465 12.27 26.52 -2.13
N SER A 466 11.96 25.51 -2.93
CA SER A 466 11.30 24.29 -2.45
C SER A 466 12.12 23.52 -1.42
N SER A 467 13.45 23.60 -1.48
CA SER A 467 14.38 22.96 -0.55
C SER A 467 14.39 23.62 0.83
N PHE A 468 13.88 24.83 0.91
CA PHE A 468 13.83 25.61 2.16
C PHE A 468 12.40 25.84 2.65
N TYR A 469 11.49 24.88 2.40
CA TYR A 469 10.11 24.97 2.87
C TYR A 469 9.99 25.33 4.34
N CYS A 470 10.84 24.78 5.22
CA CYS A 470 10.81 25.08 6.66
C CYS A 470 11.05 26.56 6.94
N LEU A 471 11.98 27.22 6.23
CA LEU A 471 12.22 28.64 6.35
C LEU A 471 10.96 29.45 6.05
N TYR A 472 10.36 29.20 4.90
CA TYR A 472 9.17 29.93 4.46
C TYR A 472 7.94 29.65 5.32
N LYS A 473 7.79 28.42 5.83
CA LYS A 473 6.75 28.07 6.80
C LYS A 473 6.81 28.96 8.04
N TYR A 474 7.99 29.06 8.64
CA TYR A 474 8.18 29.89 9.85
C TYR A 474 8.06 31.39 9.53
N LEU A 475 8.62 31.83 8.40
CA LEU A 475 8.53 33.21 7.95
C LEU A 475 7.07 33.67 7.77
N PHE A 476 6.25 32.89 7.08
CA PHE A 476 4.85 33.24 6.85
C PHE A 476 3.99 33.13 8.11
N ALA A 477 4.28 32.17 8.99
CA ALA A 477 3.62 32.10 10.29
C ALA A 477 3.90 33.33 11.15
N ALA A 478 5.16 33.78 11.21
CA ALA A 478 5.55 34.99 11.91
C ALA A 478 4.92 36.23 11.27
N ALA A 479 4.95 36.34 9.95
CA ALA A 479 4.35 37.47 9.22
C ALA A 479 2.84 37.59 9.47
N LYS A 480 2.11 36.49 9.58
CA LYS A 480 0.68 36.49 9.92
C LYS A 480 0.42 37.14 11.28
N VAL A 481 1.27 36.86 12.26
CA VAL A 481 1.14 37.39 13.63
C VAL A 481 1.51 38.88 13.72
N TYR A 482 2.64 39.27 13.12
CA TYR A 482 3.20 40.60 13.31
C TYR A 482 2.72 41.66 12.33
N THR A 483 2.40 41.27 11.10
CA THR A 483 2.19 42.26 10.01
C THR A 483 0.90 42.03 9.22
N GLY A 484 0.09 41.07 9.58
CA GLY A 484 -1.14 40.75 8.85
C GLY A 484 -0.92 40.49 7.34
N PHE A 485 0.20 39.85 6.97
CA PHE A 485 0.65 39.58 5.59
C PHE A 485 1.03 40.80 4.73
N CYS A 486 0.87 42.03 5.22
CA CYS A 486 0.97 43.21 4.35
C CYS A 486 2.35 43.82 4.18
N VAL A 487 3.39 43.37 4.91
CA VAL A 487 4.68 44.10 4.98
C VAL A 487 5.91 43.20 4.89
N LEU A 488 5.83 42.10 4.16
CA LEU A 488 7.08 41.48 3.70
C LEU A 488 7.66 42.30 2.56
N SER A 489 8.96 42.60 2.59
CA SER A 489 9.68 43.33 1.55
C SER A 489 9.28 42.86 0.15
N ARG A 490 9.14 43.78 -0.81
CA ARG A 490 8.90 43.44 -2.24
C ARG A 490 9.96 42.53 -2.84
N SER A 491 11.11 42.40 -2.16
CA SER A 491 12.21 41.52 -2.58
C SER A 491 12.07 40.08 -2.07
N LEU A 492 11.04 39.75 -1.28
CA LEU A 492 10.78 38.41 -0.77
C LEU A 492 9.73 37.69 -1.61
N PRO A 493 9.82 36.36 -1.75
CA PRO A 493 8.79 35.60 -2.42
C PRO A 493 7.47 35.67 -1.64
N THR A 494 6.37 35.75 -2.37
CA THR A 494 5.03 35.69 -1.80
C THR A 494 4.66 34.26 -1.41
N VAL A 495 3.58 34.09 -0.64
CA VAL A 495 3.04 32.74 -0.35
C VAL A 495 2.70 31.99 -1.63
N MET A 496 2.25 32.70 -2.69
CA MET A 496 1.97 32.10 -4.00
C MET A 496 3.26 31.59 -4.65
N ASP A 497 4.34 32.38 -4.67
CA ASP A 497 5.62 31.98 -5.26
C ASP A 497 6.18 30.72 -4.58
N VAL A 498 6.04 30.62 -3.26
CA VAL A 498 6.48 29.44 -2.51
C VAL A 498 5.56 28.24 -2.76
N ALA A 499 4.23 28.45 -2.81
CA ALA A 499 3.28 27.39 -3.14
C ALA A 499 3.57 26.80 -4.54
N GLU A 500 3.84 27.66 -5.52
CA GLU A 500 4.22 27.24 -6.88
C GLU A 500 5.59 26.56 -6.92
N ALA A 501 6.54 27.00 -6.11
CA ALA A 501 7.85 26.36 -6.01
C ALA A 501 7.74 24.92 -5.44
N LEU A 502 6.94 24.75 -4.40
CA LEU A 502 6.65 23.43 -3.80
C LEU A 502 5.94 22.53 -4.82
N TRP A 503 4.93 23.06 -5.51
CA TRP A 503 4.23 22.36 -6.57
C TRP A 503 5.19 21.97 -7.72
N HIS A 504 6.08 22.88 -8.12
CA HIS A 504 7.04 22.61 -9.19
C HIS A 504 8.01 21.48 -8.81
N ALA A 505 8.48 21.44 -7.58
CA ALA A 505 9.44 20.43 -7.11
C ALA A 505 8.78 19.07 -6.84
N GLU A 506 7.66 19.08 -6.13
CA GLU A 506 6.93 17.89 -5.69
C GLU A 506 5.42 18.13 -5.80
N PRO A 507 4.82 17.99 -7.01
CA PRO A 507 3.39 18.11 -7.17
C PRO A 507 2.65 17.10 -6.28
N GLY A 508 1.51 17.53 -5.75
CA GLY A 508 0.75 16.70 -4.82
C GLY A 508 1.37 16.61 -3.41
N CYS A 509 2.37 17.43 -3.08
CA CYS A 509 2.75 17.58 -1.69
C CYS A 509 1.69 18.39 -0.93
N GLY A 510 1.33 17.93 0.26
CA GLY A 510 0.32 18.61 1.07
C GLY A 510 0.74 20.01 1.52
N TYR A 511 2.02 20.33 1.53
CA TYR A 511 2.52 21.64 1.91
C TYR A 511 2.17 22.73 0.89
N SER A 512 2.18 22.42 -0.41
CA SER A 512 1.71 23.36 -1.43
C SER A 512 0.20 23.60 -1.29
N LEU A 513 -0.60 22.54 -1.04
CA LEU A 513 -2.03 22.69 -0.77
C LEU A 513 -2.28 23.59 0.44
N LYS A 514 -1.53 23.41 1.53
CA LYS A 514 -1.65 24.22 2.74
C LYS A 514 -1.35 25.72 2.46
N MET A 515 -0.36 26.00 1.63
CA MET A 515 -0.07 27.38 1.21
C MET A 515 -1.22 28.00 0.40
N TYR A 516 -1.82 27.24 -0.53
CA TYR A 516 -3.00 27.70 -1.26
C TYR A 516 -4.21 27.91 -0.34
N GLN A 517 -4.42 27.07 0.66
CA GLN A 517 -5.47 27.24 1.67
C GLN A 517 -5.26 28.53 2.48
N MET A 518 -4.02 28.83 2.89
CA MET A 518 -3.69 30.10 3.56
C MET A 518 -4.05 31.32 2.70
N LEU A 519 -3.79 31.26 1.40
CA LEU A 519 -4.17 32.34 0.47
C LEU A 519 -5.70 32.47 0.36
N LEU A 520 -6.43 31.36 0.38
CA LEU A 520 -7.90 31.34 0.32
C LEU A 520 -8.54 31.94 1.58
N GLU A 521 -7.93 31.77 2.75
CA GLU A 521 -8.41 32.37 4.00
C GLU A 521 -8.34 33.91 3.96
N GLY A 522 -7.27 34.48 3.38
CA GLY A 522 -7.04 35.93 3.28
C GLY A 522 -7.71 36.63 2.10
N ALA A 523 -8.16 35.88 1.08
CA ALA A 523 -8.65 36.43 -0.18
C ALA A 523 -10.17 36.61 -0.21
N ARG A 524 -10.64 37.66 -0.91
CA ARG A 524 -12.07 37.94 -1.13
C ARG A 524 -12.39 38.11 -2.62
N GLY A 525 -13.61 37.71 -3.03
CA GLY A 525 -14.09 37.86 -4.40
C GLY A 525 -13.15 37.19 -5.42
N LYS A 526 -12.88 37.85 -6.53
CA LYS A 526 -12.03 37.34 -7.63
C LYS A 526 -10.59 37.02 -7.23
N GLN A 527 -10.10 37.52 -6.10
CA GLN A 527 -8.75 37.20 -5.61
C GLN A 527 -8.65 35.72 -5.19
N ARG A 528 -9.77 35.04 -4.97
CA ARG A 528 -9.81 33.60 -4.62
C ARG A 528 -9.66 32.69 -5.83
N ASP A 529 -9.96 33.14 -7.03
CA ASP A 529 -10.13 32.30 -8.20
C ASP A 529 -8.84 31.54 -8.55
N LEU A 530 -7.70 32.21 -8.63
CA LEU A 530 -6.42 31.60 -8.95
C LEU A 530 -5.92 30.65 -7.84
N PRO A 531 -5.86 31.05 -6.55
CA PRO A 531 -5.48 30.12 -5.48
C PRO A 531 -6.40 28.91 -5.40
N PHE A 532 -7.71 29.06 -5.61
CA PHE A 532 -8.67 27.95 -5.61
C PHE A 532 -8.41 26.98 -6.76
N LYS A 533 -8.22 27.49 -7.99
CA LYS A 533 -7.88 26.68 -9.16
C LYS A 533 -6.60 25.88 -8.91
N LYS A 534 -5.56 26.52 -8.40
CA LYS A 534 -4.27 25.86 -8.08
C LYS A 534 -4.40 24.82 -6.97
N ALA A 535 -5.21 25.08 -5.95
CA ALA A 535 -5.50 24.13 -4.90
C ALA A 535 -6.25 22.89 -5.43
N MET A 536 -7.20 23.09 -6.37
CA MET A 536 -7.91 21.99 -7.03
C MET A 536 -6.96 21.14 -7.89
N GLU A 537 -6.08 21.75 -8.70
CA GLU A 537 -5.05 21.06 -9.47
C GLU A 537 -4.13 20.23 -8.54
N ASN A 538 -3.74 20.80 -7.40
CA ASN A 538 -2.94 20.12 -6.40
C ASN A 538 -3.68 18.93 -5.76
N SER A 539 -4.97 19.08 -5.49
CA SER A 539 -5.81 18.01 -4.94
C SER A 539 -5.87 16.80 -5.87
N ILE A 540 -5.93 17.02 -7.19
CA ILE A 540 -5.88 15.94 -8.19
C ILE A 540 -4.53 15.19 -8.10
N ALA A 541 -3.43 15.89 -7.96
CA ALA A 541 -2.12 15.26 -7.79
C ALA A 541 -1.97 14.56 -6.41
N ILE A 542 -2.74 14.97 -5.38
CA ILE A 542 -2.73 14.33 -4.06
C ILE A 542 -3.51 13.01 -4.05
N ILE A 543 -4.75 13.01 -4.52
CA ILE A 543 -5.69 11.88 -4.37
C ILE A 543 -6.16 11.27 -5.69
N GLY A 544 -5.57 11.67 -6.82
CA GLY A 544 -5.98 11.23 -8.15
C GLY A 544 -7.24 11.94 -8.66
N LYS A 545 -7.71 11.50 -9.82
CA LYS A 545 -8.94 12.02 -10.46
C LYS A 545 -10.18 11.50 -9.72
N GLN A 546 -10.56 12.19 -8.64
CA GLN A 546 -11.78 11.94 -7.87
C GLN A 546 -12.93 12.88 -8.30
N LYS A 547 -14.14 12.61 -7.81
CA LYS A 547 -15.31 13.46 -8.04
C LYS A 547 -15.06 14.89 -7.55
N GLU A 548 -15.54 15.89 -8.26
CA GLU A 548 -15.25 17.30 -8.00
C GLU A 548 -15.58 17.74 -6.57
N HIS A 549 -16.70 17.26 -5.99
CA HIS A 549 -17.05 17.60 -4.61
C HIS A 549 -16.06 17.06 -3.58
N VAL A 550 -15.41 15.91 -3.86
CA VAL A 550 -14.35 15.35 -3.01
C VAL A 550 -13.10 16.21 -3.06
N LEU A 551 -12.70 16.62 -4.27
CA LEU A 551 -11.57 17.54 -4.46
C LEU A 551 -11.83 18.90 -3.79
N LYS A 552 -13.05 19.45 -3.93
CA LYS A 552 -13.46 20.67 -3.25
C LYS A 552 -13.44 20.53 -1.72
N ALA A 553 -13.91 19.40 -1.19
CA ALA A 553 -13.86 19.13 0.24
C ALA A 553 -12.42 19.12 0.75
N LEU A 554 -11.48 18.53 0.03
CA LEU A 554 -10.06 18.54 0.38
C LEU A 554 -9.48 19.95 0.40
N VAL A 555 -9.81 20.78 -0.59
CA VAL A 555 -9.34 22.18 -0.67
C VAL A 555 -9.90 23.04 0.46
N LEU A 556 -11.17 22.84 0.83
CA LEU A 556 -11.88 23.66 1.82
C LEU A 556 -11.76 23.11 3.24
N SER A 557 -11.34 21.85 3.40
CA SER A 557 -11.20 21.24 4.70
C SER A 557 -9.96 21.78 5.43
N LYS A 558 -10.10 22.01 6.72
CA LYS A 558 -8.96 22.30 7.61
C LYS A 558 -8.22 21.01 8.03
N PHE A 559 -8.30 19.95 7.23
CA PHE A 559 -7.68 18.68 7.56
C PHE A 559 -6.15 18.81 7.53
N ASP A 560 -5.53 18.84 8.68
CA ASP A 560 -4.08 18.65 8.83
C ASP A 560 -3.63 17.22 8.46
N ALA A 561 -4.59 16.34 8.15
CA ALA A 561 -4.43 14.89 8.10
C ALA A 561 -4.06 14.30 6.73
N VAL A 562 -3.93 15.10 5.68
CA VAL A 562 -3.65 14.57 4.32
C VAL A 562 -2.21 14.11 4.13
N PHE A 563 -1.43 14.08 5.21
CA PHE A 563 -0.01 13.76 5.13
C PHE A 563 0.25 12.33 5.58
N GLN A 564 0.00 11.37 4.68
CA GLN A 564 0.64 10.07 4.81
C GLN A 564 2.13 10.27 4.61
N SER A 565 2.97 10.00 5.60
CA SER A 565 4.38 9.79 5.36
C SER A 565 4.59 8.30 5.07
N VAL A 566 5.04 8.00 3.87
CA VAL A 566 5.51 6.66 3.50
C VAL A 566 7.02 6.72 3.48
N ARG A 567 7.69 5.76 4.13
CA ARG A 567 9.15 5.71 4.21
C ARG A 567 9.67 4.31 3.98
N PRO A 568 10.84 4.16 3.36
CA PRO A 568 11.58 2.91 3.39
C PRO A 568 11.89 2.50 4.82
N TRP A 569 11.86 1.19 5.10
CA TRP A 569 12.11 0.62 6.43
C TRP A 569 13.48 1.00 7.02
N ASN A 570 14.51 1.02 6.19
CA ASN A 570 15.90 1.29 6.60
C ASN A 570 16.23 2.79 6.77
N ALA A 571 15.29 3.70 6.65
CA ALA A 571 15.45 5.10 7.02
C ALA A 571 15.60 5.21 8.54
N ARG A 572 16.83 5.03 9.05
CA ARG A 572 17.19 4.89 10.47
C ARG A 572 16.99 6.13 11.35
N GLU A 573 16.52 7.25 10.84
CA GLU A 573 16.20 8.38 11.70
C GLU A 573 14.71 8.40 12.03
N VAL A 574 14.41 7.97 13.24
CA VAL A 574 13.18 8.34 13.97
C VAL A 574 13.24 9.85 14.20
N TYR A 575 12.93 10.63 13.17
CA TYR A 575 12.53 11.99 13.43
C TYR A 575 11.16 11.94 14.09
N SER A 576 11.14 12.28 15.38
CA SER A 576 9.90 12.70 16.01
C SER A 576 9.18 13.61 15.02
N ILE A 577 8.06 13.16 14.47
CA ILE A 577 7.12 14.03 13.80
C ILE A 577 6.53 14.86 14.94
N THR A 578 7.30 15.84 15.38
CA THR A 578 6.75 16.92 16.19
C THR A 578 5.80 17.64 15.25
N TYR A 579 4.54 17.16 15.23
CA TYR A 579 3.41 17.99 14.90
C TYR A 579 3.39 19.09 15.97
N THR A 580 4.26 20.09 15.79
CA THR A 580 4.09 21.30 16.54
C THR A 580 2.74 21.83 16.12
N ARG A 581 1.76 21.62 16.99
CA ARG A 581 0.52 22.36 17.01
C ARG A 581 0.90 23.84 17.09
N ILE A 582 1.21 24.46 15.97
CA ILE A 582 0.92 25.86 15.83
C ILE A 582 -0.59 25.86 15.64
N SER A 583 -1.33 25.84 16.74
CA SER A 583 -2.71 26.25 16.76
C SER A 583 -2.67 27.65 16.16
N MET A 584 -3.14 27.74 14.91
CA MET A 584 -3.47 29.04 14.34
C MET A 584 -4.71 29.50 15.13
N VAL A 585 -4.50 30.31 16.16
CA VAL A 585 -5.56 31.14 16.74
C VAL A 585 -5.92 32.19 15.71
#